data_b1263af43b36a4b91c98314ebb83475c
#
_entry.id   b1263af43b36a4b91c98314ebb83475c
#
_cell.length_a   1.000
_cell.length_b   1.000
_cell.length_c   1.000
_cell.angle_alpha   90.00
_cell.angle_beta   90.00
_cell.angle_gamma   90.00
#
_symmetry.space_group_name_H-M   'P 1'
#
loop_
_entity.id
_entity.type
_entity.pdbx_description
1 polymer ?
#
loop_
_entity_poly.entity_id
_entity_poly.type
_entity_poly.pdbx_seq_one_letter_code
_entity_poly.pdbx_strand_id
1 'polypeptide(L)'
;DDGKTYAFNLKTNIKFHDHELLNNRKVIAKDFSYSFDRILDKKLASPGAWVLDKVKNYEAVNDSLFKIQLKEPFNAFLGILSMKYCSVVPKEIVEHYGNDFRKNPVGTGPFKFKRWEENIKLVLRKNVHYFEKDEKENPLPYLEAVAITFIPEKQSEFLEFIQSNLDFISGLDDSYKDEILNTNGTLSNKYSKIINVIRAPYLNTE
;
A
#
# COMPACT_ATOMS: atom_id res chain seq x y z
N ASP A 1 -7.24 -19.05 -24.67
CA ASP A 1 -6.51 -18.18 -23.73
C ASP A 1 -5.04 -18.57 -23.79
N ASP A 2 -4.17 -17.66 -24.22
CA ASP A 2 -2.75 -17.96 -24.49
C ASP A 2 -1.88 -17.83 -23.21
N GLY A 3 -2.49 -17.47 -22.09
CA GLY A 3 -1.79 -17.23 -20.82
C GLY A 3 -0.78 -16.06 -20.86
N LYS A 4 -0.79 -15.27 -21.94
CA LYS A 4 0.17 -14.17 -22.17
C LYS A 4 -0.48 -12.80 -22.24
N THR A 5 -1.76 -12.74 -22.65
CA THR A 5 -2.45 -11.46 -22.87
C THR A 5 -3.47 -11.21 -21.77
N TYR A 6 -3.29 -10.11 -21.09
CA TYR A 6 -4.18 -9.63 -20.02
C TYR A 6 -4.86 -8.35 -20.46
N ALA A 7 -6.18 -8.30 -20.37
CA ALA A 7 -6.97 -7.11 -20.66
C ALA A 7 -7.73 -6.70 -19.38
N PHE A 8 -7.49 -5.50 -18.90
CA PHE A 8 -8.08 -4.96 -17.69
C PHE A 8 -9.10 -3.89 -18.04
N ASN A 9 -10.37 -4.17 -17.74
CA ASN A 9 -11.42 -3.16 -17.79
C ASN A 9 -11.41 -2.36 -16.48
N LEU A 10 -11.04 -1.11 -16.55
CA LEU A 10 -10.93 -0.24 -15.40
C LEU A 10 -12.29 0.29 -14.96
N LYS A 11 -12.51 0.38 -13.65
CA LYS A 11 -13.66 1.08 -13.10
C LYS A 11 -13.55 2.58 -13.42
N THR A 12 -14.56 3.15 -14.06
CA THR A 12 -14.54 4.53 -14.57
C THR A 12 -14.87 5.59 -13.51
N ASN A 13 -15.18 5.19 -12.30
CA ASN A 13 -15.53 6.06 -11.18
C ASN A 13 -14.41 6.24 -10.13
N ILE A 14 -13.25 5.61 -10.32
CA ILE A 14 -12.12 5.73 -9.41
C ILE A 14 -11.44 7.09 -9.64
N LYS A 15 -11.18 7.79 -8.53
CA LYS A 15 -10.47 9.07 -8.51
C LYS A 15 -9.18 8.97 -7.73
N PHE A 16 -8.19 9.75 -8.11
CA PHE A 16 -7.05 10.01 -7.24
C PHE A 16 -7.49 10.78 -5.99
N HIS A 17 -6.70 10.71 -4.93
CA HIS A 17 -6.89 11.52 -3.74
C HIS A 17 -7.02 13.02 -4.12
N ASP A 18 -7.81 13.75 -3.33
CA ASP A 18 -7.98 15.18 -3.53
C ASP A 18 -6.63 15.90 -3.48
N HIS A 19 -6.35 16.65 -4.53
CA HIS A 19 -5.18 17.49 -4.65
C HIS A 19 -5.52 18.68 -5.59
N GLU A 20 -5.03 19.87 -5.30
CA GLU A 20 -5.34 21.09 -6.05
C GLU A 20 -5.01 20.97 -7.54
N LEU A 21 -3.94 20.26 -7.90
CA LEU A 21 -3.52 20.04 -9.29
C LEU A 21 -4.38 19.01 -10.04
N LEU A 22 -5.18 18.21 -9.34
CA LEU A 22 -5.92 17.10 -9.96
C LEU A 22 -7.41 17.40 -10.20
N ASN A 23 -7.99 18.37 -9.51
CA ASN A 23 -9.38 18.78 -9.67
C ASN A 23 -10.37 17.60 -9.82
N ASN A 24 -10.36 16.67 -8.86
CA ASN A 24 -11.18 15.45 -8.88
C ASN A 24 -10.91 14.49 -10.06
N ARG A 25 -9.69 14.48 -10.59
CA ARG A 25 -9.31 13.69 -11.76
C ARG A 25 -9.51 12.18 -11.53
N LYS A 26 -10.14 11.54 -12.51
CA LYS A 26 -10.32 10.09 -12.53
C LYS A 26 -9.04 9.39 -12.98
N VAL A 27 -8.89 8.15 -12.53
CA VAL A 27 -7.86 7.24 -13.02
C VAL A 27 -8.26 6.74 -14.40
N ILE A 28 -7.33 6.74 -15.33
CA ILE A 28 -7.49 6.24 -16.70
C ILE A 28 -6.34 5.29 -17.07
N ALA A 29 -6.51 4.53 -18.12
CA ALA A 29 -5.51 3.54 -18.55
C ALA A 29 -4.13 4.14 -18.85
N LYS A 30 -4.06 5.40 -19.28
CA LYS A 30 -2.80 6.11 -19.49
C LYS A 30 -1.98 6.29 -18.22
N ASP A 31 -2.61 6.32 -17.04
CA ASP A 31 -1.90 6.43 -15.76
C ASP A 31 -1.10 5.16 -15.46
N PHE A 32 -1.63 4.00 -15.88
CA PHE A 32 -0.92 2.73 -15.77
C PHE A 32 0.30 2.69 -16.69
N SER A 33 0.14 3.10 -17.96
CA SER A 33 1.28 3.22 -18.88
C SER A 33 2.35 4.14 -18.33
N TYR A 34 1.97 5.34 -17.89
CA TYR A 34 2.90 6.30 -17.30
C TYR A 34 3.64 5.72 -16.07
N SER A 35 2.91 5.03 -15.18
CA SER A 35 3.51 4.44 -13.98
C SER A 35 4.48 3.32 -14.32
N PHE A 36 4.20 2.52 -15.35
CA PHE A 36 5.08 1.47 -15.84
C PHE A 36 6.32 2.05 -16.54
N ASP A 37 6.14 3.06 -17.39
CA ASP A 37 7.25 3.79 -18.01
C ASP A 37 8.21 4.34 -16.95
N ARG A 38 7.64 4.88 -15.85
CA ARG A 38 8.40 5.41 -14.73
C ARG A 38 9.19 4.34 -13.99
N ILE A 39 8.62 3.13 -13.79
CA ILE A 39 9.34 2.00 -13.17
C ILE A 39 10.54 1.59 -14.03
N LEU A 40 10.37 1.61 -15.36
CA LEU A 40 11.40 1.22 -16.33
C LEU A 40 12.42 2.32 -16.65
N ASP A 41 12.19 3.55 -16.18
CA ASP A 41 13.12 4.66 -16.40
C ASP A 41 14.45 4.38 -15.69
N LYS A 42 15.50 4.15 -16.48
CA LYS A 42 16.84 3.90 -15.97
C LYS A 42 17.41 5.03 -15.12
N LYS A 43 16.94 6.28 -15.35
CA LYS A 43 17.40 7.44 -14.56
C LYS A 43 16.85 7.39 -13.13
N LEU A 44 15.68 6.80 -12.92
CA LEU A 44 15.08 6.63 -11.62
C LEU A 44 15.65 5.42 -10.86
N ALA A 45 16.29 4.49 -11.57
CA ALA A 45 16.89 3.28 -11.00
C ALA A 45 15.96 2.56 -10.02
N SER A 46 14.69 2.39 -10.40
CA SER A 46 13.65 1.81 -9.53
C SER A 46 14.05 0.40 -9.10
N PRO A 47 14.07 0.10 -7.78
CA PRO A 47 14.30 -1.26 -7.29
C PRO A 47 13.18 -2.23 -7.70
N GLY A 48 12.05 -1.72 -8.17
CA GLY A 48 10.90 -2.48 -8.64
C GLY A 48 10.91 -2.77 -10.15
N ALA A 49 11.94 -2.39 -10.92
CA ALA A 49 11.95 -2.57 -12.38
C ALA A 49 11.74 -4.04 -12.80
N TRP A 50 12.24 -4.99 -12.02
CA TRP A 50 12.13 -6.42 -12.27
C TRP A 50 10.69 -6.95 -12.37
N VAL A 51 9.69 -6.26 -11.76
CA VAL A 51 8.28 -6.69 -11.80
C VAL A 51 7.74 -6.69 -13.23
N LEU A 52 8.37 -5.97 -14.13
CA LEU A 52 8.01 -5.88 -15.55
C LEU A 52 8.92 -6.71 -16.48
N ASP A 53 9.86 -7.49 -15.95
CA ASP A 53 10.81 -8.28 -16.77
C ASP A 53 10.13 -9.25 -17.73
N LYS A 54 9.01 -9.85 -17.32
CA LYS A 54 8.21 -10.75 -18.16
C LYS A 54 7.27 -10.03 -19.12
N VAL A 55 7.12 -8.72 -18.99
CA VAL A 55 6.26 -7.92 -19.87
C VAL A 55 6.96 -7.68 -21.19
N LYS A 56 6.26 -7.98 -22.29
CA LYS A 56 6.69 -7.69 -23.66
C LYS A 56 6.24 -6.30 -24.09
N ASN A 57 4.97 -5.99 -23.81
CA ASN A 57 4.33 -4.73 -24.18
C ASN A 57 3.16 -4.43 -23.24
N TYR A 58 2.81 -3.17 -23.10
CA TYR A 58 1.58 -2.69 -22.46
C TYR A 58 1.07 -1.46 -23.18
N GLU A 59 -0.25 -1.29 -23.18
CA GLU A 59 -0.90 -0.17 -23.86
C GLU A 59 -2.20 0.25 -23.17
N ALA A 60 -2.46 1.56 -23.18
CA ALA A 60 -3.76 2.13 -22.89
C ALA A 60 -4.55 2.19 -24.20
N VAL A 61 -5.43 1.21 -24.43
CA VAL A 61 -6.24 1.12 -25.66
C VAL A 61 -7.24 2.27 -25.73
N ASN A 62 -7.83 2.61 -24.60
CA ASN A 62 -8.68 3.78 -24.36
C ASN A 62 -8.64 4.13 -22.87
N ASP A 63 -9.45 5.06 -22.39
CA ASP A 63 -9.41 5.52 -21.00
C ASP A 63 -9.74 4.42 -19.96
N SER A 64 -10.49 3.38 -20.36
CA SER A 64 -10.93 2.32 -19.46
C SER A 64 -10.39 0.92 -19.78
N LEU A 65 -9.61 0.77 -20.84
CA LEU A 65 -9.05 -0.53 -21.24
C LEU A 65 -7.52 -0.46 -21.27
N PHE A 66 -6.91 -1.20 -20.37
CA PHE A 66 -5.45 -1.37 -20.30
C PHE A 66 -5.09 -2.81 -20.63
N LYS A 67 -4.15 -3.01 -21.56
CA LYS A 67 -3.67 -4.33 -21.96
C LYS A 67 -2.21 -4.51 -21.63
N ILE A 68 -1.86 -5.74 -21.22
CA ILE A 68 -0.48 -6.17 -20.99
C ILE A 68 -0.26 -7.47 -21.77
N GLN A 69 0.84 -7.55 -22.50
CA GLN A 69 1.30 -8.74 -23.17
C GLN A 69 2.60 -9.23 -22.55
N LEU A 70 2.65 -10.50 -22.17
CA LEU A 70 3.86 -11.15 -21.66
C LEU A 70 4.70 -11.77 -22.78
N LYS A 71 5.98 -11.95 -22.51
CA LYS A 71 6.93 -12.67 -23.40
C LYS A 71 6.59 -14.15 -23.47
N GLU A 72 6.18 -14.73 -22.35
CA GLU A 72 5.80 -16.14 -22.15
C GLU A 72 4.69 -16.25 -21.10
N PRO A 73 3.93 -17.35 -21.03
CA PRO A 73 2.93 -17.54 -19.98
C PRO A 73 3.58 -17.52 -18.60
N PHE A 74 2.95 -16.80 -17.65
CA PHE A 74 3.47 -16.68 -16.30
C PHE A 74 2.35 -16.58 -15.27
N ASN A 75 2.05 -17.69 -14.60
CA ASN A 75 0.88 -17.81 -13.71
C ASN A 75 0.92 -16.88 -12.51
N ALA A 76 2.11 -16.52 -12.02
CA ALA A 76 2.25 -15.61 -10.86
C ALA A 76 2.12 -14.11 -11.22
N PHE A 77 1.88 -13.78 -12.50
CA PHE A 77 1.92 -12.40 -12.97
C PHE A 77 0.92 -11.46 -12.26
N LEU A 78 -0.31 -11.92 -12.03
CA LEU A 78 -1.31 -11.13 -11.30
C LEU A 78 -0.88 -10.84 -9.86
N GLY A 79 -0.20 -11.80 -9.21
CA GLY A 79 0.40 -11.59 -7.90
C GLY A 79 1.50 -10.53 -7.91
N ILE A 80 2.33 -10.51 -8.95
CA ILE A 80 3.35 -9.47 -9.13
C ILE A 80 2.71 -8.09 -9.34
N LEU A 81 1.63 -8.01 -10.13
CA LEU A 81 0.91 -6.74 -10.32
C LEU A 81 0.29 -6.19 -9.04
N SER A 82 0.02 -7.03 -8.03
CA SER A 82 -0.48 -6.59 -6.72
C SER A 82 0.61 -5.99 -5.81
N MET A 83 1.87 -6.08 -6.20
CA MET A 83 2.97 -5.52 -5.41
C MET A 83 2.96 -3.99 -5.44
N LYS A 84 3.43 -3.36 -4.37
CA LYS A 84 3.53 -1.89 -4.23
C LYS A 84 4.25 -1.18 -5.38
N TYR A 85 5.15 -1.88 -6.07
CA TYR A 85 5.89 -1.31 -7.20
C TYR A 85 4.99 -0.98 -8.40
N CYS A 86 3.88 -1.72 -8.57
CA CYS A 86 2.92 -1.51 -9.64
C CYS A 86 1.82 -0.48 -9.28
N SER A 87 1.96 0.23 -8.16
CA SER A 87 1.01 1.29 -7.78
C SER A 87 0.96 2.39 -8.82
N VAL A 88 -0.27 2.78 -9.18
CA VAL A 88 -0.51 3.82 -10.18
C VAL A 88 -0.44 5.20 -9.55
N VAL A 89 0.29 6.11 -10.19
CA VAL A 89 0.51 7.48 -9.73
C VAL A 89 0.10 8.50 -10.79
N PRO A 90 -0.44 9.67 -10.39
CA PRO A 90 -0.81 10.70 -11.36
C PRO A 90 0.42 11.45 -11.86
N LYS A 91 0.55 11.52 -13.19
CA LYS A 91 1.68 12.19 -13.88
C LYS A 91 1.87 13.62 -13.40
N GLU A 92 0.79 14.36 -13.27
CA GLU A 92 0.78 15.78 -12.92
C GLU A 92 1.45 16.04 -11.56
N ILE A 93 1.22 15.15 -10.59
CA ILE A 93 1.80 15.26 -9.27
C ILE A 93 3.27 14.89 -9.28
N VAL A 94 3.61 13.81 -9.99
CA VAL A 94 5.01 13.36 -10.11
C VAL A 94 5.87 14.43 -10.79
N GLU A 95 5.38 15.05 -11.88
CA GLU A 95 6.11 16.09 -12.61
C GLU A 95 6.22 17.39 -11.81
N HIS A 96 5.17 17.75 -11.05
CA HIS A 96 5.19 18.95 -10.22
C HIS A 96 6.21 18.85 -9.08
N TYR A 97 6.21 17.73 -8.35
CA TYR A 97 7.08 17.57 -7.18
C TYR A 97 8.45 17.00 -7.51
N GLY A 98 8.64 16.34 -8.66
CA GLY A 98 9.92 15.77 -9.05
C GLY A 98 10.52 14.87 -7.96
N ASN A 99 11.69 15.22 -7.46
CA ASN A 99 12.39 14.47 -6.41
C ASN A 99 11.66 14.50 -5.05
N ASP A 100 10.81 15.49 -4.82
CA ASP A 100 10.03 15.60 -3.58
C ASP A 100 8.70 14.83 -3.64
N PHE A 101 8.42 14.13 -4.74
CA PHE A 101 7.20 13.31 -4.88
C PHE A 101 7.04 12.30 -3.74
N ARG A 102 8.13 11.73 -3.22
CA ARG A 102 8.08 10.80 -2.07
C ARG A 102 7.46 11.42 -0.82
N LYS A 103 7.54 12.75 -0.66
CA LYS A 103 6.95 13.52 0.46
C LYS A 103 5.55 14.02 0.18
N ASN A 104 5.09 13.86 -1.07
CA ASN A 104 3.79 14.31 -1.54
C ASN A 104 3.06 13.21 -2.33
N PRO A 105 2.94 11.99 -1.79
CA PRO A 105 2.34 10.88 -2.51
C PRO A 105 0.84 11.09 -2.69
N VAL A 106 0.36 10.83 -3.90
CA VAL A 106 -1.05 10.81 -4.24
C VAL A 106 -1.37 9.48 -4.90
N GLY A 107 -2.41 8.82 -4.42
CA GLY A 107 -2.87 7.53 -4.91
C GLY A 107 -4.40 7.44 -4.91
N THR A 108 -4.93 6.21 -4.87
CA THR A 108 -6.37 5.92 -4.89
C THR A 108 -6.82 5.10 -3.68
N GLY A 109 -5.92 4.88 -2.73
CA GLY A 109 -6.14 4.01 -1.57
C GLY A 109 -7.14 4.53 -0.55
N PRO A 110 -7.45 3.72 0.48
CA PRO A 110 -8.40 4.09 1.53
C PRO A 110 -7.94 5.25 2.40
N PHE A 111 -6.65 5.49 2.47
CA PHE A 111 -6.08 6.60 3.23
C PHE A 111 -5.24 7.49 2.33
N LYS A 112 -5.38 8.80 2.51
CA LYS A 112 -4.59 9.83 1.83
C LYS A 112 -3.52 10.40 2.74
N PHE A 113 -2.39 10.74 2.18
CA PHE A 113 -1.29 11.39 2.86
C PHE A 113 -1.72 12.71 3.50
N LYS A 114 -1.29 12.95 4.74
CA LYS A 114 -1.51 14.22 5.43
C LYS A 114 -0.22 14.90 5.83
N ARG A 115 0.69 14.17 6.49
CA ARG A 115 1.98 14.69 6.97
C ARG A 115 2.95 13.57 7.21
N TRP A 116 4.21 13.80 6.88
CA TRP A 116 5.32 12.94 7.23
C TRP A 116 6.45 13.76 7.82
N GLU A 117 6.85 13.39 9.00
CA GLU A 117 8.03 13.87 9.70
C GLU A 117 8.98 12.68 9.82
N GLU A 118 10.07 12.74 9.07
CA GLU A 118 11.00 11.60 8.93
C GLU A 118 11.49 11.12 10.30
N ASN A 119 11.49 9.80 10.50
CA ASN A 119 11.86 9.12 11.75
C ASN A 119 11.02 9.47 12.99
N ILE A 120 9.97 10.26 12.86
CA ILE A 120 9.08 10.65 13.95
C ILE A 120 7.68 10.15 13.73
N LYS A 121 6.98 10.63 12.70
CA LYS A 121 5.57 10.31 12.51
C LYS A 121 5.10 10.45 11.06
N LEU A 122 4.30 9.48 10.61
CA LEU A 122 3.51 9.56 9.39
C LEU A 122 2.02 9.59 9.74
N VAL A 123 1.29 10.57 9.22
CA VAL A 123 -0.15 10.72 9.42
C VAL A 123 -0.87 10.58 8.09
N LEU A 124 -1.82 9.68 8.06
CA LEU A 124 -2.73 9.43 6.96
C LEU A 124 -4.16 9.77 7.38
N ARG A 125 -4.96 10.29 6.47
CA ARG A 125 -6.38 10.60 6.68
C ARG A 125 -7.25 9.75 5.77
N LYS A 126 -8.46 9.45 6.21
CA LYS A 126 -9.49 8.77 5.44
C LYS A 126 -9.67 9.41 4.06
N ASN A 127 -9.73 8.58 3.03
CA ASN A 127 -10.21 8.96 1.71
C ASN A 127 -11.73 8.74 1.69
N VAL A 128 -12.50 9.79 1.81
CA VAL A 128 -13.98 9.72 1.81
C VAL A 128 -14.55 9.30 0.45
N HIS A 129 -13.73 9.32 -0.60
CA HIS A 129 -14.09 8.91 -1.97
C HIS A 129 -13.52 7.53 -2.32
N TYR A 130 -13.08 6.76 -1.31
CA TYR A 130 -12.59 5.40 -1.56
C TYR A 130 -13.71 4.55 -2.15
N PHE A 131 -13.38 3.74 -3.13
CA PHE A 131 -14.35 3.07 -3.98
C PHE A 131 -14.83 1.72 -3.44
N GLU A 132 -14.15 1.16 -2.45
CA GLU A 132 -14.55 -0.11 -1.86
C GLU A 132 -15.52 0.07 -0.70
N LYS A 133 -16.35 -0.95 -0.53
CA LYS A 133 -17.31 -1.09 0.56
C LYS A 133 -17.13 -2.45 1.22
N ASP A 134 -17.65 -2.58 2.43
CA ASP A 134 -17.72 -3.87 3.10
C ASP A 134 -18.85 -4.76 2.52
N GLU A 135 -18.99 -5.97 3.07
CA GLU A 135 -20.04 -6.93 2.68
C GLU A 135 -21.47 -6.41 2.92
N LYS A 136 -21.63 -5.38 3.77
CA LYS A 136 -22.92 -4.73 4.08
C LYS A 136 -23.11 -3.41 3.33
N GLU A 137 -22.30 -3.16 2.29
CA GLU A 137 -22.32 -1.93 1.49
C GLU A 137 -21.94 -0.65 2.26
N ASN A 138 -21.35 -0.75 3.45
CA ASN A 138 -20.85 0.42 4.16
C ASN A 138 -19.54 0.92 3.52
N PRO A 139 -19.35 2.25 3.38
CA PRO A 139 -18.14 2.81 2.83
C PRO A 139 -16.89 2.49 3.69
N LEU A 140 -15.82 2.08 3.03
CA LEU A 140 -14.49 1.92 3.64
C LEU A 140 -13.65 3.19 3.43
N PRO A 141 -12.60 3.39 4.27
CA PRO A 141 -12.27 2.68 5.50
C PRO A 141 -13.14 3.15 6.69
N TYR A 142 -13.19 2.35 7.76
CA TYR A 142 -13.89 2.76 8.99
C TYR A 142 -13.13 3.81 9.79
N LEU A 143 -11.79 3.71 9.83
CA LEU A 143 -10.95 4.63 10.58
C LEU A 143 -10.88 6.00 9.89
N GLU A 144 -10.93 7.07 10.68
CA GLU A 144 -10.81 8.44 10.18
C GLU A 144 -9.35 8.85 9.88
N ALA A 145 -8.41 8.22 10.59
CA ALA A 145 -6.98 8.48 10.40
C ALA A 145 -6.15 7.27 10.85
N VAL A 146 -4.93 7.19 10.32
CA VAL A 146 -3.87 6.30 10.80
C VAL A 146 -2.64 7.14 11.07
N ALA A 147 -2.13 7.05 12.30
CA ALA A 147 -0.89 7.70 12.70
C ALA A 147 0.16 6.63 13.00
N ILE A 148 1.25 6.65 12.26
CA ILE A 148 2.37 5.72 12.44
C ILE A 148 3.48 6.49 13.15
N THR A 149 3.84 6.06 14.36
CA THR A 149 4.95 6.60 15.13
C THR A 149 6.17 5.70 14.94
N PHE A 150 7.31 6.29 14.65
CA PHE A 150 8.57 5.56 14.48
C PHE A 150 9.32 5.55 15.81
N ILE A 151 9.35 4.40 16.47
CA ILE A 151 10.05 4.20 17.75
C ILE A 151 11.15 3.16 17.49
N PRO A 152 12.44 3.57 17.43
CA PRO A 152 13.53 2.65 17.12
C PRO A 152 13.73 1.57 18.17
N GLU A 153 13.57 1.92 19.44
CA GLU A 153 13.81 1.03 20.57
C GLU A 153 12.57 0.17 20.86
N LYS A 154 12.70 -1.13 20.69
CA LYS A 154 11.59 -2.09 20.88
C LYS A 154 11.03 -2.09 22.30
N GLN A 155 11.87 -1.84 23.29
CA GLN A 155 11.42 -1.70 24.67
C GLN A 155 10.51 -0.47 24.85
N SER A 156 10.89 0.65 24.29
CA SER A 156 10.09 1.88 24.34
C SER A 156 8.78 1.71 23.58
N GLU A 157 8.80 1.06 22.40
CA GLU A 157 7.61 0.75 21.62
C GLU A 157 6.61 -0.09 22.44
N PHE A 158 7.10 -1.12 23.11
CA PHE A 158 6.28 -1.98 23.95
C PHE A 158 5.68 -1.24 25.16
N LEU A 159 6.47 -0.41 25.84
CA LEU A 159 5.98 0.40 26.98
C LEU A 159 4.91 1.39 26.56
N GLU A 160 5.07 2.08 25.44
CA GLU A 160 4.07 2.99 24.87
C GLU A 160 2.77 2.24 24.53
N PHE A 161 2.88 1.01 24.00
CA PHE A 161 1.71 0.18 23.72
C PHE A 161 0.98 -0.24 25.00
N ILE A 162 1.68 -0.72 26.02
CA ILE A 162 1.07 -1.13 27.30
C ILE A 162 0.40 0.07 28.03
N GLN A 163 0.95 1.26 27.86
CA GLN A 163 0.36 2.48 28.40
C GLN A 163 -0.82 3.03 27.57
N SER A 164 -1.22 2.31 26.52
CA SER A 164 -2.31 2.68 25.60
C SER A 164 -2.03 3.98 24.82
N ASN A 165 -0.75 4.34 24.63
CA ASN A 165 -0.33 5.42 23.74
C ASN A 165 -0.25 4.97 22.27
N LEU A 166 -0.25 3.66 22.04
CA LEU A 166 -0.33 3.01 20.73
C LEU A 166 -1.50 2.02 20.72
N ASP A 167 -2.28 2.03 19.66
CA ASP A 167 -3.39 1.09 19.45
C ASP A 167 -2.93 -0.26 18.90
N PHE A 168 -1.79 -0.29 18.22
CA PHE A 168 -1.27 -1.46 17.53
C PHE A 168 0.26 -1.41 17.42
N ILE A 169 0.91 -2.54 17.61
CA ILE A 169 2.32 -2.77 17.27
C ILE A 169 2.45 -4.00 16.37
N SER A 170 3.39 -3.97 15.43
CA SER A 170 3.67 -5.08 14.52
C SER A 170 4.94 -5.81 14.95
N GLY A 171 4.75 -7.07 15.35
CA GLY A 171 5.86 -7.89 15.84
C GLY A 171 6.18 -7.62 17.30
N LEU A 172 6.26 -8.69 18.06
CA LEU A 172 6.69 -8.68 19.45
C LEU A 172 8.15 -9.08 19.49
N ASP A 173 8.97 -8.28 20.16
CA ASP A 173 10.36 -8.63 20.42
C ASP A 173 10.43 -9.90 21.28
N ASP A 174 11.36 -10.79 20.95
CA ASP A 174 11.50 -12.09 21.64
C ASP A 174 11.76 -11.93 23.15
N SER A 175 12.38 -10.82 23.58
CA SER A 175 12.61 -10.51 24.99
C SER A 175 11.34 -10.36 25.83
N TYR A 176 10.22 -10.02 25.19
CA TYR A 176 8.91 -9.88 25.86
C TYR A 176 7.97 -11.06 25.66
N LYS A 177 8.34 -12.01 24.79
CA LYS A 177 7.51 -13.14 24.44
C LYS A 177 7.13 -13.96 25.67
N ASP A 178 8.11 -14.29 26.52
CA ASP A 178 7.90 -15.12 27.70
C ASP A 178 7.16 -14.40 28.85
N GLU A 179 7.18 -13.06 28.85
CA GLU A 179 6.40 -12.25 29.79
C GLU A 179 4.93 -12.15 29.36
N ILE A 180 4.69 -12.02 28.07
CA ILE A 180 3.35 -11.76 27.52
C ILE A 180 2.59 -13.05 27.24
N LEU A 181 3.27 -14.08 26.78
CA LEU A 181 2.67 -15.35 26.38
C LEU A 181 3.03 -16.47 27.37
N ASN A 182 2.04 -17.28 27.67
CA ASN A 182 2.24 -18.57 28.33
C ASN A 182 2.93 -19.57 27.37
N THR A 183 3.45 -20.69 27.90
CA THR A 183 4.10 -21.74 27.11
C THR A 183 3.22 -22.36 26.02
N ASN A 184 1.90 -22.32 26.20
CA ASN A 184 0.91 -22.73 25.19
C ASN A 184 0.58 -21.63 24.16
N GLY A 185 1.26 -20.48 24.26
CA GLY A 185 1.09 -19.34 23.37
C GLY A 185 -0.14 -18.47 23.62
N THR A 186 -0.91 -18.69 24.68
CA THR A 186 -2.01 -17.78 25.08
C THR A 186 -1.44 -16.58 25.84
N LEU A 187 -2.19 -15.47 25.88
CA LEU A 187 -1.81 -14.31 26.69
C LEU A 187 -1.75 -14.69 28.18
N SER A 188 -0.73 -14.20 28.86
CA SER A 188 -0.65 -14.31 30.32
C SER A 188 -1.76 -13.52 30.99
N ASN A 189 -2.14 -13.92 32.22
CA ASN A 189 -3.24 -13.27 32.96
C ASN A 189 -3.00 -11.77 33.19
N LYS A 190 -1.74 -11.35 33.25
CA LYS A 190 -1.35 -9.94 33.41
C LYS A 190 -1.82 -9.09 32.23
N TYR A 191 -1.73 -9.63 31.02
CA TYR A 191 -1.96 -8.86 29.77
C TYR A 191 -3.30 -9.17 29.10
N SER A 192 -3.95 -10.29 29.41
CA SER A 192 -5.18 -10.74 28.75
C SER A 192 -6.36 -9.76 28.81
N LYS A 193 -6.33 -8.80 29.76
CA LYS A 193 -7.38 -7.79 29.93
C LYS A 193 -7.08 -6.47 29.20
N ILE A 194 -5.86 -6.26 28.76
CA ILE A 194 -5.39 -4.98 28.19
C ILE A 194 -4.91 -5.07 26.76
N ILE A 195 -4.55 -6.25 26.27
CA ILE A 195 -4.12 -6.45 24.90
C ILE A 195 -4.80 -7.64 24.23
N ASN A 196 -4.91 -7.58 22.91
CA ASN A 196 -5.33 -8.69 22.06
C ASN A 196 -4.15 -9.12 21.16
N VAL A 197 -4.04 -10.40 20.87
CA VAL A 197 -3.04 -10.93 19.94
C VAL A 197 -3.73 -11.42 18.67
N ILE A 198 -3.36 -10.82 17.55
CA ILE A 198 -3.74 -11.30 16.22
C ILE A 198 -2.59 -12.14 15.68
N ARG A 199 -2.87 -13.38 15.31
CA ARG A 199 -1.90 -14.28 14.69
C ARG A 199 -2.24 -14.47 13.24
N ALA A 200 -1.28 -14.27 12.39
CA ALA A 200 -1.40 -14.55 10.96
C ALA A 200 -0.25 -15.47 10.53
N PRO A 201 -0.48 -16.37 9.56
CA PRO A 201 0.62 -17.10 8.93
C PRO A 201 1.56 -16.08 8.29
N TYR A 202 2.83 -16.18 8.60
CA TYR A 202 3.86 -15.35 7.99
C TYR A 202 4.74 -16.25 7.12
N LEU A 203 4.76 -15.95 5.83
CA LEU A 203 5.70 -16.57 4.91
C LEU A 203 7.02 -15.80 5.02
N ASN A 204 7.96 -16.35 5.77
CA ASN A 204 9.33 -15.88 5.75
C ASN A 204 10.01 -16.53 4.55
N THR A 205 10.15 -15.75 3.47
CA THR A 205 11.00 -16.13 2.34
C THR A 205 12.36 -15.50 2.61
N GLU A 206 13.28 -16.29 3.13
CA GLU A 206 14.70 -15.98 3.05
C GLU A 206 15.20 -16.08 1.60
#